data_c49a2b463b02590e1f0dad2a720813a3
#
_entry.id   c49a2b463b02590e1f0dad2a720813a3
#
_cell.length_a   1.000
_cell.length_b   1.000
_cell.length_c   1.000
_cell.angle_alpha   90.00
_cell.angle_beta   90.00
_cell.angle_gamma   90.00
#
_symmetry.space_group_name_H-M   'P 1'
#
loop_
_entity.id
_entity.type
_entity.pdbx_description
1 polymer ?
#
loop_
_entity_poly.entity_id
_entity_poly.type
_entity_poly.pdbx_seq_one_letter_code
_entity_poly.pdbx_strand_id
1 'polypeptide(L)'
;MALIVCPECGKQVSDQAESCPHCGYPVPKYIAEQKKQVELEEKAKKAAEEFAAKKEKAEKKPVSTRIKIIIAVCAVAIISGLIAGYVFAIKQPYDRACASYAAMMKEYERAVTDYYAVADQVTQKNAELDERINALNDVVYSENTPYDMATHEAAVNMIAEAKTVKTELPETPAVRTIDYSVNYTAFKFKDVLAEVDSISNERNTLIAATTQLTIPDYSEILGKLENVQKELEASIQQNQQVNNPSEAFVIERLTGISGITVIEAATEDNDPNGNLHKPGGYTAAVFFIHDQVTDSYVLNNKGDTPVERGTDGGGCIEVYETKEYAETRNAYLAGFDGTVFSSGSHTVCGTIVVRTSDKLTATQQQVLEDDIISALIELR
;
A
#
# COMPACT_ATOMS: atom_id res chain seq x y z
N MET A 1 5.65 59.88 -1.11
CA MET A 1 6.01 58.45 -1.04
C MET A 1 6.17 57.97 -2.47
N ALA A 2 7.35 57.65 -2.86
CA ALA A 2 7.58 57.06 -4.18
C ALA A 2 7.42 55.52 -4.12
N LEU A 3 6.93 54.96 -5.19
CA LEU A 3 6.89 53.52 -5.35
C LEU A 3 8.12 53.09 -6.17
N ILE A 4 8.82 52.11 -5.65
CA ILE A 4 9.97 51.48 -6.32
C ILE A 4 9.63 50.04 -6.64
N VAL A 5 10.28 49.45 -7.62
CA VAL A 5 10.14 48.06 -7.97
C VAL A 5 11.10 47.25 -7.09
N CYS A 6 10.58 46.31 -6.35
CA CYS A 6 11.40 45.41 -5.53
C CYS A 6 12.32 44.57 -6.42
N PRO A 7 13.64 44.59 -6.20
CA PRO A 7 14.59 43.86 -7.03
C PRO A 7 14.48 42.35 -6.94
N GLU A 8 13.88 41.85 -5.87
CA GLU A 8 13.74 40.40 -5.61
C GLU A 8 12.47 39.82 -6.25
N CYS A 9 11.31 40.50 -6.12
CA CYS A 9 10.03 39.95 -6.57
C CYS A 9 9.33 40.73 -7.67
N GLY A 10 9.90 41.86 -8.13
CA GLY A 10 9.37 42.71 -9.23
C GLY A 10 8.10 43.48 -8.88
N LYS A 11 7.56 43.40 -7.66
CA LYS A 11 6.35 44.14 -7.26
C LYS A 11 6.68 45.52 -6.73
N GLN A 12 5.72 46.45 -6.87
CA GLN A 12 5.88 47.79 -6.36
C GLN A 12 5.83 47.81 -4.83
N VAL A 13 6.77 48.54 -4.22
CA VAL A 13 6.90 48.74 -2.77
C VAL A 13 7.22 50.21 -2.48
N SER A 14 6.73 50.73 -1.37
CA SER A 14 7.06 52.10 -0.94
C SER A 14 8.55 52.21 -0.63
N ASP A 15 9.14 53.32 -1.05
CA ASP A 15 10.52 53.71 -0.73
C ASP A 15 10.79 53.93 0.78
N GLN A 16 9.72 54.03 1.60
CA GLN A 16 9.77 54.19 3.04
C GLN A 16 9.56 52.84 3.80
N ALA A 17 9.32 51.74 3.11
CA ALA A 17 9.09 50.50 3.75
C ALA A 17 10.41 49.87 4.28
N GLU A 18 10.40 49.32 5.49
CA GLU A 18 11.56 48.64 6.05
C GLU A 18 11.88 47.33 5.30
N SER A 19 10.85 46.69 4.78
CA SER A 19 10.98 45.49 3.95
C SER A 19 9.83 45.41 2.93
N CYS A 20 10.06 44.68 1.86
CA CYS A 20 9.03 44.40 0.87
C CYS A 20 7.91 43.54 1.48
N PRO A 21 6.64 43.98 1.47
CA PRO A 21 5.53 43.22 2.06
C PRO A 21 5.21 41.92 1.31
N HIS A 22 5.82 41.71 0.15
CA HIS A 22 5.58 40.52 -0.68
C HIS A 22 6.65 39.44 -0.57
N CYS A 23 7.93 39.81 -0.25
CA CYS A 23 9.03 38.84 -0.20
C CYS A 23 10.02 39.07 0.97
N GLY A 24 9.78 40.12 1.79
CA GLY A 24 10.64 40.41 2.94
C GLY A 24 11.98 41.10 2.61
N TYR A 25 12.27 41.43 1.35
CA TYR A 25 13.53 42.04 0.95
C TYR A 25 13.70 43.42 1.60
N PRO A 26 14.88 43.71 2.20
CA PRO A 26 15.12 44.99 2.93
C PRO A 26 15.23 46.16 1.97
N VAL A 27 14.20 47.00 1.87
CA VAL A 27 14.12 48.15 0.99
C VAL A 27 15.19 49.23 1.28
N PRO A 28 15.55 49.53 2.55
CA PRO A 28 16.61 50.51 2.86
C PRO A 28 17.96 50.13 2.26
N LYS A 29 18.28 48.82 2.21
CA LYS A 29 19.53 48.33 1.62
C LYS A 29 19.59 48.61 0.12
N TYR A 30 18.50 48.36 -0.58
CA TYR A 30 18.41 48.66 -2.02
C TYR A 30 18.51 50.15 -2.33
N ILE A 31 17.82 51.00 -1.54
CA ILE A 31 17.89 52.46 -1.70
C ILE A 31 19.30 52.97 -1.41
N ALA A 32 19.99 52.44 -0.41
CA ALA A 32 21.37 52.79 -0.09
C ALA A 32 22.33 52.41 -1.23
N GLU A 33 22.15 51.27 -1.87
CA GLU A 33 22.93 50.82 -3.03
C GLU A 33 22.68 51.71 -4.26
N GLN A 34 21.43 52.06 -4.53
CA GLN A 34 21.06 52.97 -5.61
C GLN A 34 21.65 54.36 -5.39
N LYS A 35 21.54 54.92 -4.18
CA LYS A 35 22.15 56.23 -3.84
C LYS A 35 23.65 56.22 -4.03
N LYS A 36 24.33 55.12 -3.63
CA LYS A 36 25.76 54.97 -3.82
C LYS A 36 26.19 54.90 -5.28
N GLN A 37 25.33 54.30 -6.13
CA GLN A 37 25.55 54.20 -7.55
C GLN A 37 25.38 55.55 -8.25
N VAL A 38 24.33 56.31 -7.88
CA VAL A 38 24.12 57.69 -8.36
C VAL A 38 25.24 58.62 -7.91
N GLU A 39 25.72 58.50 -6.68
CA GLU A 39 26.83 59.30 -6.17
C GLU A 39 28.17 58.98 -6.87
N LEU A 40 28.40 57.73 -7.26
CA LEU A 40 29.51 57.27 -8.08
C LEU A 40 29.46 57.85 -9.51
N GLU A 41 28.25 57.85 -10.10
CA GLU A 41 28.00 58.40 -11.44
C GLU A 41 28.18 59.92 -11.45
N GLU A 42 27.67 60.63 -10.38
CA GLU A 42 27.90 62.07 -10.22
C GLU A 42 29.39 62.44 -10.04
N LYS A 43 30.10 61.62 -9.23
CA LYS A 43 31.56 61.79 -9.04
C LYS A 43 32.31 61.53 -10.34
N ALA A 44 31.91 60.47 -11.09
CA ALA A 44 32.47 60.20 -12.42
C ALA A 44 32.18 61.32 -13.42
N LYS A 45 30.96 61.88 -13.39
CA LYS A 45 30.56 63.01 -14.26
C LYS A 45 31.31 64.28 -13.90
N LYS A 46 31.46 64.62 -12.58
CA LYS A 46 32.27 65.76 -12.13
C LYS A 46 33.77 65.62 -12.47
N ALA A 47 34.31 64.38 -12.31
CA ALA A 47 35.69 64.11 -12.70
C ALA A 47 35.88 64.23 -14.24
N ALA A 48 34.88 63.81 -15.03
CA ALA A 48 34.91 64.00 -16.49
C ALA A 48 34.80 65.48 -16.89
N GLU A 49 33.97 66.25 -16.19
CA GLU A 49 33.84 67.72 -16.41
C GLU A 49 35.09 68.47 -15.97
N GLU A 50 35.74 68.10 -14.82
CA GLU A 50 37.04 68.69 -14.41
C GLU A 50 38.15 68.33 -15.38
N PHE A 51 38.16 67.09 -15.93
CA PHE A 51 39.13 66.68 -16.96
C PHE A 51 38.91 67.42 -18.27
N ALA A 52 37.65 67.69 -18.65
CA ALA A 52 37.30 68.53 -19.80
C ALA A 52 37.72 69.99 -19.60
N ALA A 53 37.45 70.60 -18.42
CA ALA A 53 37.83 71.96 -18.08
C ALA A 53 39.38 72.16 -17.95
N LYS A 54 40.11 71.17 -17.53
CA LYS A 54 41.61 71.12 -17.52
C LYS A 54 42.15 71.01 -18.96
N LYS A 55 41.44 70.36 -19.85
CA LYS A 55 41.81 70.23 -21.26
C LYS A 55 41.70 71.50 -22.04
N GLU A 56 40.79 72.43 -21.65
CA GLU A 56 40.55 73.72 -22.29
C GLU A 56 41.59 74.82 -21.93
N LYS A 57 42.30 74.61 -20.77
CA LYS A 57 43.33 75.61 -20.29
C LYS A 57 44.79 75.25 -20.68
N ALA A 58 45.03 74.11 -21.38
CA ALA A 58 46.37 73.76 -21.88
C ALA A 58 46.48 74.35 -23.35
N GLU A 59 47.06 75.48 -23.48
CA GLU A 59 47.36 76.17 -24.74
C GLU A 59 48.09 75.24 -25.71
N LYS A 60 47.56 75.14 -26.86
CA LYS A 60 47.88 74.34 -28.02
C LYS A 60 49.22 74.74 -28.66
N LYS A 61 50.25 73.95 -28.41
CA LYS A 61 51.27 73.77 -29.47
C LYS A 61 50.75 72.62 -30.40
N PRO A 62 50.74 72.84 -31.73
CA PRO A 62 50.24 71.82 -32.63
C PRO A 62 51.09 70.56 -32.55
N VAL A 63 50.56 69.52 -31.87
CA VAL A 63 51.17 68.20 -31.81
C VAL A 63 51.32 67.69 -33.23
N SER A 64 52.53 67.35 -33.62
CA SER A 64 52.88 66.83 -34.97
C SER A 64 51.92 65.66 -35.30
N THR A 65 51.44 65.58 -36.54
CA THR A 65 50.56 64.51 -37.03
C THR A 65 51.10 63.12 -36.73
N ARG A 66 52.39 62.93 -36.71
CA ARG A 66 53.07 61.65 -36.33
C ARG A 66 52.83 61.30 -34.86
N ILE A 67 52.89 62.27 -33.94
CA ILE A 67 52.66 62.06 -32.53
C ILE A 67 51.17 61.73 -32.27
N LYS A 68 50.22 62.37 -32.99
CA LYS A 68 48.78 62.04 -32.93
C LYS A 68 48.50 60.64 -33.37
N ILE A 69 49.14 60.19 -34.44
CA ILE A 69 49.01 58.77 -34.92
C ILE A 69 49.58 57.82 -33.90
N ILE A 70 50.76 58.07 -33.32
CA ILE A 70 51.35 57.23 -32.28
C ILE A 70 50.44 57.14 -31.06
N ILE A 71 49.90 58.27 -30.56
CA ILE A 71 48.94 58.27 -29.44
C ILE A 71 47.72 57.49 -29.80
N ALA A 72 47.12 57.59 -30.98
CA ALA A 72 45.99 56.82 -31.41
C ALA A 72 46.29 55.33 -31.49
N VAL A 73 47.44 54.93 -32.05
CA VAL A 73 47.88 53.54 -32.11
C VAL A 73 48.09 52.93 -30.69
N CYS A 74 48.75 53.71 -29.80
CA CYS A 74 48.93 53.27 -28.43
C CYS A 74 47.59 53.14 -27.66
N ALA A 75 46.68 54.09 -27.87
CA ALA A 75 45.33 54.00 -27.29
C ALA A 75 44.57 52.76 -27.79
N VAL A 76 44.62 52.47 -29.07
CA VAL A 76 44.00 51.26 -29.63
C VAL A 76 44.64 50.00 -29.08
N ALA A 77 46.00 49.95 -28.96
CA ALA A 77 46.67 48.83 -28.38
C ALA A 77 46.33 48.59 -26.90
N ILE A 78 46.22 49.69 -26.09
CA ILE A 78 45.79 49.62 -24.69
C ILE A 78 44.34 49.11 -24.57
N ILE A 79 43.44 49.67 -25.37
CA ILE A 79 42.01 49.27 -25.37
C ILE A 79 41.89 47.80 -25.80
N SER A 80 42.60 47.37 -26.86
CA SER A 80 42.62 45.99 -27.30
C SER A 80 43.16 45.05 -26.22
N GLY A 81 44.24 45.48 -25.54
CA GLY A 81 44.81 44.72 -24.42
C GLY A 81 43.84 44.61 -23.21
N LEU A 82 43.12 45.69 -22.89
CA LEU A 82 42.10 45.66 -21.84
C LEU A 82 40.90 44.77 -22.19
N ILE A 83 40.46 44.83 -23.44
CA ILE A 83 39.38 43.95 -23.94
C ILE A 83 39.83 42.49 -23.92
N ALA A 84 41.01 42.21 -24.42
CA ALA A 84 41.56 40.84 -24.36
C ALA A 84 41.70 40.36 -22.93
N GLY A 85 42.26 41.21 -22.05
CA GLY A 85 42.36 40.92 -20.60
C GLY A 85 40.98 40.60 -19.96
N TYR A 86 39.98 41.42 -20.23
CA TYR A 86 38.62 41.17 -19.76
C TYR A 86 38.06 39.85 -20.31
N VAL A 87 38.21 39.61 -21.61
CA VAL A 87 37.68 38.37 -22.23
C VAL A 87 38.33 37.14 -21.62
N PHE A 88 39.65 37.09 -21.52
CA PHE A 88 40.38 35.91 -21.06
C PHE A 88 40.30 35.74 -19.54
N ALA A 89 40.36 36.80 -18.75
CA ALA A 89 40.44 36.70 -17.30
C ALA A 89 39.08 36.64 -16.61
N ILE A 90 38.01 37.14 -17.26
CA ILE A 90 36.71 37.28 -16.62
C ILE A 90 35.61 36.60 -17.45
N LYS A 91 35.44 37.00 -18.72
CA LYS A 91 34.30 36.52 -19.53
C LYS A 91 34.37 35.03 -19.80
N GLN A 92 35.47 34.50 -20.29
CA GLN A 92 35.63 33.07 -20.57
C GLN A 92 35.49 32.19 -19.32
N PRO A 93 36.11 32.47 -18.18
CA PRO A 93 35.85 31.74 -16.93
C PRO A 93 34.39 31.78 -16.50
N TYR A 94 33.72 32.92 -16.64
CA TYR A 94 32.30 33.05 -16.34
C TYR A 94 31.43 32.20 -17.28
N ASP A 95 31.65 32.28 -18.60
CA ASP A 95 30.90 31.49 -19.57
C ASP A 95 31.05 29.97 -19.32
N ARG A 96 32.27 29.54 -18.93
CA ARG A 96 32.52 28.15 -18.54
C ARG A 96 31.82 27.78 -17.23
N ALA A 97 31.84 28.65 -16.25
CA ALA A 97 31.14 28.43 -14.97
C ALA A 97 29.61 28.32 -15.18
N CYS A 98 29.04 29.16 -16.01
CA CYS A 98 27.61 29.09 -16.37
C CYS A 98 27.28 27.79 -17.11
N ALA A 99 28.15 27.35 -18.03
CA ALA A 99 27.96 26.07 -18.72
C ALA A 99 28.04 24.89 -17.72
N SER A 100 28.98 24.93 -16.75
CA SER A 100 29.10 23.93 -15.70
C SER A 100 27.87 23.92 -14.80
N TYR A 101 27.34 25.10 -14.45
CA TYR A 101 26.13 25.24 -13.67
C TYR A 101 24.94 24.58 -14.37
N ALA A 102 24.69 24.93 -15.64
CA ALA A 102 23.60 24.35 -16.41
C ALA A 102 23.73 22.82 -16.56
N ALA A 103 24.95 22.32 -16.77
CA ALA A 103 25.20 20.88 -16.84
C ALA A 103 24.92 20.20 -15.49
N MET A 104 25.39 20.78 -14.38
CA MET A 104 25.18 20.25 -13.04
C MET A 104 23.70 20.28 -12.63
N MET A 105 22.99 21.34 -12.94
CA MET A 105 21.53 21.43 -12.71
C MET A 105 20.77 20.33 -13.45
N LYS A 106 21.17 20.00 -14.68
CA LYS A 106 20.57 18.90 -15.43
C LYS A 106 20.84 17.53 -14.80
N GLU A 107 22.06 17.33 -14.29
CA GLU A 107 22.40 16.10 -13.57
C GLU A 107 21.65 16.00 -12.23
N TYR A 108 21.49 17.13 -11.54
CA TYR A 108 20.69 17.21 -10.32
C TYR A 108 19.22 16.88 -10.57
N GLU A 109 18.60 17.49 -11.61
CA GLU A 109 17.22 17.18 -12.02
C GLU A 109 17.02 15.70 -12.30
N ARG A 110 18.01 15.08 -12.98
CA ARG A 110 17.97 13.63 -13.21
C ARG A 110 18.01 12.85 -11.89
N ALA A 111 18.90 13.19 -10.97
CA ALA A 111 19.01 12.52 -9.69
C ALA A 111 17.70 12.66 -8.86
N VAL A 112 17.05 13.83 -8.92
CA VAL A 112 15.71 14.02 -8.31
C VAL A 112 14.68 13.08 -8.95
N THR A 113 14.65 13.04 -10.28
CA THR A 113 13.71 12.18 -11.02
C THR A 113 13.94 10.70 -10.70
N ASP A 114 15.19 10.26 -10.69
CA ASP A 114 15.56 8.87 -10.41
C ASP A 114 15.19 8.48 -8.96
N TYR A 115 15.40 9.38 -7.99
CA TYR A 115 14.99 9.16 -6.59
C TYR A 115 13.50 8.93 -6.47
N TYR A 116 12.68 9.85 -7.01
CA TYR A 116 11.23 9.74 -6.93
C TYR A 116 10.70 8.53 -7.70
N ALA A 117 11.32 8.19 -8.84
CA ALA A 117 10.92 7.00 -9.60
C ALA A 117 11.07 5.70 -8.80
N VAL A 118 12.12 5.58 -7.97
CA VAL A 118 12.29 4.40 -7.10
C VAL A 118 11.39 4.50 -5.86
N ALA A 119 11.28 5.66 -5.23
CA ALA A 119 10.43 5.89 -4.07
C ALA A 119 8.94 5.61 -4.37
N ASP A 120 8.48 6.01 -5.54
CA ASP A 120 7.12 5.74 -6.01
C ASP A 120 6.88 4.24 -6.20
N GLN A 121 7.86 3.49 -6.72
CA GLN A 121 7.74 2.03 -6.85
C GLN A 121 7.65 1.35 -5.48
N VAL A 122 8.45 1.77 -4.49
CA VAL A 122 8.32 1.27 -3.11
C VAL A 122 6.95 1.60 -2.53
N THR A 123 6.46 2.82 -2.75
CA THR A 123 5.13 3.27 -2.30
C THR A 123 4.02 2.42 -2.93
N GLN A 124 4.10 2.15 -4.24
CA GLN A 124 3.13 1.31 -4.95
C GLN A 124 3.14 -0.13 -4.43
N LYS A 125 4.33 -0.70 -4.17
CA LYS A 125 4.45 -2.04 -3.60
C LYS A 125 3.88 -2.12 -2.19
N ASN A 126 4.14 -1.11 -1.35
CA ASN A 126 3.53 -1.01 -0.04
C ASN A 126 2.00 -0.89 -0.09
N ALA A 127 1.48 -0.13 -1.05
CA ALA A 127 0.03 0.01 -1.24
C ALA A 127 -0.62 -1.31 -1.69
N GLU A 128 0.03 -2.07 -2.59
CA GLU A 128 -0.40 -3.40 -3.01
C GLU A 128 -0.48 -4.37 -1.81
N LEU A 129 0.54 -4.34 -0.94
CA LEU A 129 0.55 -5.15 0.28
C LEU A 129 -0.56 -4.72 1.26
N ASP A 130 -0.73 -3.40 1.49
CA ASP A 130 -1.77 -2.86 2.37
C ASP A 130 -3.18 -3.23 1.86
N GLU A 131 -3.43 -3.15 0.56
CA GLU A 131 -4.71 -3.54 -0.06
C GLU A 131 -5.02 -5.02 0.23
N ARG A 132 -4.01 -5.88 0.08
CA ARG A 132 -4.19 -7.31 0.32
C ARG A 132 -4.40 -7.63 1.80
N ILE A 133 -3.67 -6.96 2.69
CA ILE A 133 -3.88 -7.07 4.14
C ILE A 133 -5.30 -6.62 4.51
N ASN A 134 -5.76 -5.51 3.96
CA ASN A 134 -7.11 -4.99 4.24
C ASN A 134 -8.18 -5.94 3.73
N ALA A 135 -8.03 -6.51 2.53
CA ALA A 135 -8.98 -7.49 1.99
C ALA A 135 -9.12 -8.71 2.90
N LEU A 136 -8.01 -9.26 3.41
CA LEU A 136 -8.07 -10.37 4.37
C LEU A 136 -8.67 -9.92 5.71
N ASN A 137 -8.32 -8.73 6.16
CA ASN A 137 -8.84 -8.15 7.41
C ASN A 137 -10.37 -7.99 7.37
N ASP A 138 -10.93 -7.59 6.24
CA ASP A 138 -12.38 -7.46 6.05
C ASP A 138 -13.09 -8.82 6.16
N VAL A 139 -12.46 -9.91 5.72
CA VAL A 139 -13.00 -11.26 5.90
C VAL A 139 -12.91 -11.70 7.35
N VAL A 140 -11.76 -11.47 8.01
CA VAL A 140 -11.51 -11.84 9.42
C VAL A 140 -12.51 -11.18 10.38
N TYR A 141 -12.84 -9.90 10.15
CA TYR A 141 -13.76 -9.15 11.00
C TYR A 141 -15.19 -9.07 10.44
N SER A 142 -15.52 -9.90 9.45
CA SER A 142 -16.91 -10.07 9.02
C SER A 142 -17.75 -10.73 10.14
N GLU A 143 -19.08 -10.65 10.03
CA GLU A 143 -20.00 -11.33 10.93
C GLU A 143 -20.04 -12.87 10.70
N ASN A 144 -19.35 -13.36 9.67
CA ASN A 144 -19.35 -14.76 9.29
C ASN A 144 -18.39 -15.58 10.17
N THR A 145 -18.89 -16.64 10.75
CA THR A 145 -18.08 -17.59 11.52
C THR A 145 -17.56 -18.70 10.62
N PRO A 146 -16.29 -19.05 10.64
CA PRO A 146 -15.79 -20.20 9.90
C PRO A 146 -16.21 -21.53 10.57
N TYR A 147 -16.24 -22.60 9.80
CA TYR A 147 -16.44 -23.95 10.30
C TYR A 147 -15.25 -24.41 11.15
N ASP A 148 -14.04 -24.20 10.66
CA ASP A 148 -12.79 -24.43 11.38
C ASP A 148 -12.20 -23.09 11.87
N MET A 149 -12.21 -22.88 13.17
CA MET A 149 -11.65 -21.67 13.81
C MET A 149 -10.15 -21.53 13.65
N ALA A 150 -9.41 -22.62 13.33
CA ALA A 150 -7.97 -22.54 13.07
C ALA A 150 -7.67 -21.69 11.82
N THR A 151 -8.57 -21.67 10.83
CA THR A 151 -8.42 -20.83 9.63
C THR A 151 -8.51 -19.33 9.96
N HIS A 152 -9.36 -18.96 10.91
CA HIS A 152 -9.44 -17.57 11.40
C HIS A 152 -8.17 -17.17 12.15
N GLU A 153 -7.65 -18.03 13.02
CA GLU A 153 -6.41 -17.76 13.75
C GLU A 153 -5.22 -17.65 12.79
N ALA A 154 -5.13 -18.53 11.78
CA ALA A 154 -4.13 -18.46 10.73
C ALA A 154 -4.19 -17.13 9.97
N ALA A 155 -5.39 -16.64 9.66
CA ALA A 155 -5.58 -15.35 8.98
C ALA A 155 -5.13 -14.17 9.84
N VAL A 156 -5.47 -14.14 11.12
CA VAL A 156 -5.00 -13.10 12.06
C VAL A 156 -3.47 -13.09 12.15
N ASN A 157 -2.85 -14.26 12.27
CA ASN A 157 -1.40 -14.41 12.35
C ASN A 157 -0.73 -13.96 11.05
N MET A 158 -1.31 -14.30 9.88
CA MET A 158 -0.79 -13.90 8.57
C MET A 158 -0.84 -12.38 8.37
N ILE A 159 -1.92 -11.71 8.80
CA ILE A 159 -2.00 -10.25 8.80
C ILE A 159 -0.89 -9.63 9.66
N ALA A 160 -0.63 -10.19 10.83
CA ALA A 160 0.42 -9.72 11.71
C ALA A 160 1.81 -9.89 11.07
N GLU A 161 2.11 -11.06 10.49
CA GLU A 161 3.35 -11.32 9.75
C GLU A 161 3.51 -10.34 8.58
N ALA A 162 2.49 -10.17 7.75
CA ALA A 162 2.53 -9.30 6.58
C ALA A 162 2.83 -7.83 6.93
N LYS A 163 2.33 -7.33 8.06
CA LYS A 163 2.63 -5.98 8.53
C LYS A 163 4.10 -5.79 8.90
N THR A 164 4.81 -6.84 9.31
CA THR A 164 6.22 -6.75 9.72
C THR A 164 7.20 -6.67 8.56
N VAL A 165 6.82 -7.14 7.37
CA VAL A 165 7.70 -7.15 6.19
C VAL A 165 7.61 -5.87 5.35
N LYS A 166 6.71 -4.96 5.70
CA LYS A 166 6.52 -3.70 4.99
C LYS A 166 7.79 -2.86 5.03
N THR A 167 8.26 -2.41 3.86
CA THR A 167 9.45 -1.58 3.73
C THR A 167 9.12 -0.13 4.10
N GLU A 168 9.83 0.40 5.08
CA GLU A 168 9.72 1.82 5.42
C GLU A 168 10.54 2.66 4.44
N LEU A 169 9.96 3.77 3.97
CA LEU A 169 10.69 4.77 3.21
C LEU A 169 11.45 5.66 4.17
N PRO A 170 12.76 5.90 3.93
CA PRO A 170 13.52 6.88 4.70
C PRO A 170 12.98 8.30 4.46
N GLU A 171 13.40 9.24 5.31
CA GLU A 171 13.06 10.65 5.14
C GLU A 171 13.53 11.13 3.76
N THR A 172 12.62 11.81 3.04
CA THR A 172 12.91 12.35 1.70
C THR A 172 14.00 13.43 1.79
N PRO A 173 15.10 13.33 1.03
CA PRO A 173 16.10 14.37 0.99
C PRO A 173 15.51 15.72 0.57
N ALA A 174 16.04 16.81 1.12
CA ALA A 174 15.64 18.14 0.73
C ALA A 174 15.95 18.38 -0.77
N VAL A 175 14.97 18.87 -1.50
CA VAL A 175 15.08 19.14 -2.94
C VAL A 175 14.97 20.63 -3.19
N ARG A 176 15.98 21.20 -3.88
CA ARG A 176 15.95 22.59 -4.33
C ARG A 176 15.06 22.77 -5.55
N THR A 177 14.60 23.99 -5.77
CA THR A 177 13.91 24.36 -7.00
C THR A 177 14.88 24.24 -8.20
N ILE A 178 14.43 23.60 -9.27
CA ILE A 178 15.17 23.52 -10.53
C ILE A 178 15.12 24.88 -11.20
N ASP A 179 16.28 25.56 -11.28
CA ASP A 179 16.46 26.83 -11.96
C ASP A 179 17.81 26.84 -12.70
N TYR A 180 17.76 26.99 -14.01
CA TYR A 180 18.93 27.03 -14.87
C TYR A 180 19.50 28.44 -15.03
N SER A 181 18.85 29.45 -14.45
CA SER A 181 19.32 30.84 -14.53
C SER A 181 20.49 31.10 -13.60
N VAL A 182 21.48 31.84 -14.09
CA VAL A 182 22.64 32.26 -13.32
C VAL A 182 22.49 33.76 -12.97
N ASN A 183 22.24 34.07 -11.71
CA ASN A 183 22.02 35.42 -11.23
C ASN A 183 23.29 36.14 -10.74
N TYR A 184 24.46 35.77 -11.28
CA TYR A 184 25.74 36.38 -10.95
C TYR A 184 26.31 37.21 -12.10
N THR A 185 27.06 38.27 -11.79
CA THR A 185 27.82 39.02 -12.80
C THR A 185 29.09 38.25 -13.19
N ALA A 186 29.65 38.56 -14.36
CA ALA A 186 30.87 37.88 -14.87
C ALA A 186 32.07 37.97 -13.89
N PHE A 187 32.16 39.04 -13.10
CA PHE A 187 33.20 39.20 -12.07
C PHE A 187 33.05 38.26 -10.86
N LYS A 188 31.87 37.65 -10.69
CA LYS A 188 31.54 36.71 -9.61
C LYS A 188 31.50 35.25 -10.09
N PHE A 189 32.24 34.91 -11.13
CA PHE A 189 32.25 33.53 -11.66
C PHE A 189 32.66 32.49 -10.63
N LYS A 190 33.45 32.85 -9.59
CA LYS A 190 33.80 31.94 -8.48
C LYS A 190 32.59 31.59 -7.62
N ASP A 191 31.63 32.53 -7.46
CA ASP A 191 30.41 32.27 -6.71
C ASP A 191 29.52 31.28 -7.48
N VAL A 192 29.52 31.36 -8.82
CA VAL A 192 28.86 30.37 -9.71
C VAL A 192 29.48 28.98 -9.50
N LEU A 193 30.81 28.87 -9.43
CA LEU A 193 31.49 27.60 -9.21
C LEU A 193 31.18 27.03 -7.80
N ALA A 194 31.14 27.88 -6.77
CA ALA A 194 30.75 27.45 -5.43
C ALA A 194 29.30 26.92 -5.39
N GLU A 195 28.41 27.49 -6.18
CA GLU A 195 27.06 27.01 -6.35
C GLU A 195 27.00 25.66 -7.10
N VAL A 196 27.84 25.46 -8.11
CA VAL A 196 28.02 24.16 -8.78
C VAL A 196 28.46 23.10 -7.78
N ASP A 197 29.39 23.41 -6.90
CA ASP A 197 29.86 22.46 -5.86
C ASP A 197 28.74 22.12 -4.88
N SER A 198 27.91 23.13 -4.47
CA SER A 198 26.74 22.92 -3.60
C SER A 198 25.73 21.98 -4.27
N ILE A 199 25.36 22.22 -5.53
CA ILE A 199 24.45 21.38 -6.31
C ILE A 199 25.01 19.96 -6.46
N SER A 200 26.32 19.84 -6.70
CA SER A 200 26.98 18.55 -6.81
C SER A 200 26.86 17.73 -5.52
N ASN A 201 27.03 18.37 -4.36
CA ASN A 201 26.88 17.71 -3.06
C ASN A 201 25.43 17.25 -2.83
N GLU A 202 24.45 18.09 -3.14
CA GLU A 202 23.03 17.74 -3.02
C GLU A 202 22.64 16.62 -3.98
N ARG A 203 23.13 16.66 -5.24
CA ARG A 203 22.97 15.56 -6.21
C ARG A 203 23.54 14.25 -5.63
N ASN A 204 24.76 14.29 -5.08
CA ASN A 204 25.38 13.10 -4.52
C ASN A 204 24.59 12.55 -3.31
N THR A 205 23.97 13.41 -2.52
CA THR A 205 23.07 13.02 -1.44
C THR A 205 21.83 12.29 -1.98
N LEU A 206 21.22 12.81 -3.05
CA LEU A 206 20.10 12.15 -3.72
C LEU A 206 20.49 10.79 -4.30
N ILE A 207 21.64 10.70 -4.98
CA ILE A 207 22.14 9.43 -5.53
C ILE A 207 22.36 8.41 -4.39
N ALA A 208 23.00 8.84 -3.29
CA ALA A 208 23.20 7.98 -2.14
C ALA A 208 21.88 7.52 -1.52
N ALA A 209 20.91 8.41 -1.37
CA ALA A 209 19.57 8.06 -0.90
C ALA A 209 18.85 7.08 -1.85
N THR A 210 18.95 7.30 -3.17
CA THR A 210 18.38 6.38 -4.19
C THR A 210 18.97 4.98 -4.08
N THR A 211 20.29 4.87 -3.86
CA THR A 211 20.97 3.57 -3.74
C THR A 211 20.60 2.82 -2.45
N GLN A 212 20.08 3.51 -1.45
CA GLN A 212 19.58 2.91 -0.20
C GLN A 212 18.15 2.41 -0.33
N LEU A 213 17.39 2.92 -1.30
CA LEU A 213 16.03 2.44 -1.57
C LEU A 213 16.11 1.06 -2.23
N THR A 214 15.43 0.10 -1.63
CA THR A 214 15.25 -1.23 -2.20
C THR A 214 13.77 -1.41 -2.52
N ILE A 215 13.47 -1.71 -3.78
CA ILE A 215 12.10 -2.05 -4.19
C ILE A 215 11.78 -3.43 -3.61
N PRO A 216 10.80 -3.55 -2.71
CA PRO A 216 10.49 -4.84 -2.09
C PRO A 216 9.83 -5.79 -3.08
N ASP A 217 10.14 -7.08 -2.95
CA ASP A 217 9.39 -8.15 -3.59
C ASP A 217 8.47 -8.79 -2.55
N TYR A 218 7.18 -8.53 -2.66
CA TYR A 218 6.14 -9.08 -1.80
C TYR A 218 5.44 -10.30 -2.39
N SER A 219 5.91 -10.86 -3.50
CA SER A 219 5.23 -11.95 -4.20
C SER A 219 4.94 -13.15 -3.29
N GLU A 220 5.89 -13.55 -2.45
CA GLU A 220 5.72 -14.66 -1.50
C GLU A 220 4.65 -14.35 -0.45
N ILE A 221 4.73 -13.20 0.22
CA ILE A 221 3.78 -12.84 1.28
C ILE A 221 2.37 -12.59 0.73
N LEU A 222 2.26 -12.00 -0.47
CA LEU A 222 0.97 -11.83 -1.16
C LEU A 222 0.34 -13.18 -1.50
N GLY A 223 1.13 -14.16 -1.94
CA GLY A 223 0.66 -15.53 -2.19
C GLY A 223 0.18 -16.21 -0.91
N LYS A 224 0.89 -16.04 0.21
CA LYS A 224 0.46 -16.58 1.51
C LYS A 224 -0.86 -15.95 1.98
N LEU A 225 -0.99 -14.60 1.88
CA LEU A 225 -2.22 -13.89 2.22
C LEU A 225 -3.40 -14.39 1.38
N GLU A 226 -3.19 -14.61 0.07
CA GLU A 226 -4.23 -15.12 -0.82
C GLU A 226 -4.67 -16.55 -0.44
N ASN A 227 -3.73 -17.43 -0.13
CA ASN A 227 -4.05 -18.79 0.24
C ASN A 227 -4.82 -18.86 1.56
N VAL A 228 -4.35 -18.14 2.58
CA VAL A 228 -5.02 -18.08 3.89
C VAL A 228 -6.42 -17.45 3.77
N GLN A 229 -6.60 -16.45 2.91
CA GLN A 229 -7.91 -15.89 2.65
C GLN A 229 -8.85 -16.93 2.02
N LYS A 230 -8.40 -17.67 1.01
CA LYS A 230 -9.18 -18.73 0.38
C LYS A 230 -9.59 -19.82 1.37
N GLU A 231 -8.67 -20.21 2.25
CA GLU A 231 -8.95 -21.22 3.30
C GLU A 231 -10.00 -20.71 4.29
N LEU A 232 -9.89 -19.45 4.73
CA LEU A 232 -10.87 -18.84 5.62
C LEU A 232 -12.24 -18.70 4.95
N GLU A 233 -12.30 -18.19 3.71
CA GLU A 233 -13.54 -18.05 2.94
C GLU A 233 -14.19 -19.41 2.69
N ALA A 234 -13.40 -20.43 2.36
CA ALA A 234 -13.91 -21.80 2.22
C ALA A 234 -14.49 -22.33 3.53
N SER A 235 -13.81 -22.10 4.65
CA SER A 235 -14.29 -22.50 5.97
C SER A 235 -15.58 -21.76 6.37
N ILE A 236 -15.70 -20.47 6.02
CA ILE A 236 -16.95 -19.72 6.20
C ILE A 236 -18.09 -20.30 5.36
N GLN A 237 -17.82 -20.63 4.10
CA GLN A 237 -18.82 -21.25 3.23
C GLN A 237 -19.24 -22.64 3.75
N GLN A 238 -18.30 -23.44 4.26
CA GLN A 238 -18.59 -24.71 4.91
C GLN A 238 -19.53 -24.52 6.11
N ASN A 239 -19.28 -23.53 6.96
CA ASN A 239 -20.17 -23.24 8.09
C ASN A 239 -21.56 -22.80 7.65
N GLN A 240 -21.65 -21.94 6.63
CA GLN A 240 -22.93 -21.51 6.07
C GLN A 240 -23.72 -22.69 5.48
N GLN A 241 -23.05 -23.63 4.83
CA GLN A 241 -23.63 -24.80 4.20
C GLN A 241 -24.24 -25.79 5.22
N VAL A 242 -23.64 -25.90 6.41
CA VAL A 242 -24.12 -26.77 7.49
C VAL A 242 -24.95 -26.03 8.55
N ASN A 243 -25.33 -24.78 8.27
CA ASN A 243 -26.17 -23.98 9.13
C ASN A 243 -27.63 -24.03 8.68
N ASN A 244 -28.42 -24.87 9.35
CA ASN A 244 -29.83 -25.14 9.05
C ASN A 244 -30.09 -25.47 7.56
N PRO A 245 -29.35 -26.44 6.99
CA PRO A 245 -29.52 -26.79 5.60
C PRO A 245 -30.90 -27.43 5.35
N SER A 246 -31.34 -27.38 4.09
CA SER A 246 -32.59 -28.03 3.70
C SER A 246 -32.46 -29.55 3.72
N GLU A 247 -33.59 -30.23 3.90
CA GLU A 247 -33.71 -31.68 3.75
C GLU A 247 -33.13 -32.19 2.42
N ALA A 248 -33.45 -31.50 1.32
CA ALA A 248 -32.94 -31.85 -0.01
C ALA A 248 -31.41 -31.80 -0.10
N PHE A 249 -30.78 -30.84 0.55
CA PHE A 249 -29.34 -30.74 0.67
C PHE A 249 -28.77 -31.98 1.39
N VAL A 250 -29.36 -32.36 2.53
CA VAL A 250 -28.88 -33.52 3.30
C VAL A 250 -28.99 -34.81 2.45
N ILE A 251 -30.12 -35.00 1.77
CA ILE A 251 -30.34 -36.18 0.88
C ILE A 251 -29.29 -36.19 -0.24
N GLU A 252 -29.03 -35.06 -0.88
CA GLU A 252 -27.99 -34.94 -1.91
C GLU A 252 -26.62 -35.35 -1.38
N ARG A 253 -26.25 -34.88 -0.18
CA ARG A 253 -24.94 -35.14 0.42
C ARG A 253 -24.76 -36.60 0.86
N LEU A 254 -25.82 -37.25 1.30
CA LEU A 254 -25.80 -38.66 1.63
C LEU A 254 -25.77 -39.56 0.38
N THR A 255 -26.26 -39.05 -0.74
CA THR A 255 -26.31 -39.82 -2.01
C THR A 255 -24.89 -40.08 -2.52
N GLY A 256 -24.57 -41.35 -2.70
CA GLY A 256 -23.25 -41.80 -3.18
C GLY A 256 -22.22 -42.12 -2.08
N ILE A 257 -22.54 -41.91 -0.80
CA ILE A 257 -21.71 -42.40 0.29
C ILE A 257 -21.74 -43.93 0.28
N SER A 258 -20.56 -44.53 0.38
CA SER A 258 -20.40 -45.97 0.33
C SER A 258 -21.18 -46.66 1.45
N GLY A 259 -21.96 -47.70 1.12
CA GLY A 259 -22.78 -48.44 2.06
C GLY A 259 -24.16 -47.87 2.33
N ILE A 260 -24.42 -46.58 2.03
CA ILE A 260 -25.77 -46.00 2.11
C ILE A 260 -26.57 -46.42 0.88
N THR A 261 -27.66 -47.17 1.09
CA THR A 261 -28.42 -47.81 0.02
C THR A 261 -29.75 -47.18 -0.21
N VAL A 262 -30.46 -46.73 0.82
CA VAL A 262 -31.75 -46.06 0.76
C VAL A 262 -31.74 -44.86 1.69
N ILE A 263 -32.32 -43.74 1.25
CA ILE A 263 -32.37 -42.51 2.05
C ILE A 263 -33.85 -42.07 2.03
N GLU A 264 -34.38 -41.70 3.19
CA GLU A 264 -35.75 -41.23 3.36
C GLU A 264 -35.80 -40.10 4.39
N ALA A 265 -36.49 -39.02 4.09
CA ALA A 265 -36.78 -37.99 5.06
C ALA A 265 -38.05 -38.32 5.86
N ALA A 266 -38.03 -38.01 7.14
CA ALA A 266 -39.21 -38.13 7.98
C ALA A 266 -40.19 -37.00 7.69
N THR A 267 -41.47 -37.32 7.82
CA THR A 267 -42.57 -36.37 7.85
C THR A 267 -43.12 -36.22 9.28
N GLU A 268 -43.94 -35.23 9.56
CA GLU A 268 -44.54 -35.06 10.89
C GLU A 268 -45.39 -36.31 11.27
N ASP A 269 -45.95 -37.02 10.28
CA ASP A 269 -46.78 -38.17 10.52
C ASP A 269 -46.00 -39.46 10.84
N ASN A 270 -44.77 -39.57 10.34
CA ASN A 270 -43.97 -40.79 10.47
C ASN A 270 -42.66 -40.60 11.31
N ASP A 271 -42.43 -39.40 11.83
CA ASP A 271 -41.25 -39.13 12.64
C ASP A 271 -41.23 -40.01 13.90
N PRO A 272 -40.24 -40.91 14.06
CA PRO A 272 -40.23 -41.84 15.19
C PRO A 272 -39.97 -41.17 16.53
N ASN A 273 -39.43 -39.93 16.55
CA ASN A 273 -39.20 -39.18 17.76
C ASN A 273 -40.28 -38.12 18.04
N GLY A 274 -41.11 -37.80 17.06
CA GLY A 274 -42.19 -36.81 17.15
C GLY A 274 -41.70 -35.38 17.42
N ASN A 275 -40.46 -35.05 17.01
CA ASN A 275 -39.78 -33.77 17.26
C ASN A 275 -39.64 -32.88 16.00
N LEU A 276 -40.02 -33.39 14.84
CA LEU A 276 -39.95 -32.62 13.59
C LEU A 276 -40.84 -31.38 13.67
N HIS A 277 -40.30 -30.21 13.40
CA HIS A 277 -40.94 -28.89 13.43
C HIS A 277 -41.55 -28.51 14.82
N LYS A 278 -41.13 -29.19 15.90
CA LYS A 278 -41.51 -28.80 17.26
C LYS A 278 -40.54 -27.74 17.81
N PRO A 279 -41.01 -26.91 18.77
CA PRO A 279 -40.10 -25.96 19.42
C PRO A 279 -38.88 -26.68 20.04
N GLY A 280 -37.67 -26.29 19.63
CA GLY A 280 -36.40 -26.93 20.01
C GLY A 280 -36.14 -28.29 19.39
N GLY A 281 -37.04 -28.79 18.54
CA GLY A 281 -36.87 -29.98 17.71
C GLY A 281 -36.09 -29.66 16.42
N TYR A 282 -35.95 -30.67 15.58
CA TYR A 282 -35.25 -30.53 14.30
C TYR A 282 -36.16 -29.98 13.22
N THR A 283 -35.55 -29.26 12.25
CA THR A 283 -36.20 -28.72 11.04
C THR A 283 -36.23 -29.73 9.90
N ALA A 284 -35.34 -30.74 9.94
CA ALA A 284 -35.37 -31.90 9.06
C ALA A 284 -34.74 -33.12 9.79
N ALA A 285 -35.22 -34.29 9.45
CA ALA A 285 -34.67 -35.57 9.89
C ALA A 285 -34.59 -36.53 8.70
N VAL A 286 -33.39 -36.93 8.32
CA VAL A 286 -33.14 -37.80 7.18
C VAL A 286 -32.54 -39.08 7.67
N PHE A 287 -33.26 -40.20 7.48
CA PHE A 287 -32.84 -41.53 7.86
C PHE A 287 -32.25 -42.26 6.64
N PHE A 288 -31.35 -43.20 6.92
CA PHE A 288 -30.78 -44.02 5.83
C PHE A 288 -30.53 -45.44 6.26
N ILE A 289 -30.54 -46.35 5.29
CA ILE A 289 -30.15 -47.75 5.47
C ILE A 289 -28.71 -47.93 5.01
N HIS A 290 -27.91 -48.63 5.85
CA HIS A 290 -26.55 -48.99 5.53
C HIS A 290 -26.41 -50.51 5.33
N ASP A 291 -25.76 -50.96 4.26
CA ASP A 291 -25.66 -52.35 3.85
C ASP A 291 -24.93 -53.28 4.85
N GLN A 292 -24.08 -52.70 5.72
CA GLN A 292 -23.36 -53.42 6.76
C GLN A 292 -24.21 -53.65 8.03
N VAL A 293 -25.43 -53.13 8.11
CA VAL A 293 -26.36 -53.50 9.18
C VAL A 293 -27.01 -54.83 8.86
N THR A 294 -26.52 -55.86 9.55
CA THR A 294 -26.94 -57.25 9.38
C THR A 294 -27.74 -57.83 10.54
N ASP A 295 -28.11 -56.93 11.49
CA ASP A 295 -28.90 -57.35 12.67
C ASP A 295 -30.26 -57.91 12.26
N SER A 296 -30.51 -59.17 12.68
CA SER A 296 -31.71 -59.91 12.26
C SER A 296 -33.00 -59.29 12.86
N TYR A 297 -32.94 -58.68 14.03
CA TYR A 297 -34.10 -58.00 14.63
C TYR A 297 -34.49 -56.77 13.80
N VAL A 298 -33.51 -55.96 13.43
CA VAL A 298 -33.74 -54.75 12.59
C VAL A 298 -34.32 -55.16 11.23
N LEU A 299 -33.72 -56.19 10.59
CA LEU A 299 -34.15 -56.61 9.25
C LEU A 299 -35.55 -57.25 9.23
N ASN A 300 -35.98 -57.88 10.31
CA ASN A 300 -37.25 -58.65 10.31
C ASN A 300 -38.39 -58.02 11.10
N ASN A 301 -38.12 -57.00 11.94
CA ASN A 301 -39.12 -56.48 12.89
C ASN A 301 -39.27 -54.96 12.88
N LYS A 302 -38.38 -54.22 12.22
CA LYS A 302 -38.44 -52.75 12.22
C LYS A 302 -39.07 -52.11 10.96
N GLY A 303 -39.59 -52.92 10.06
CA GLY A 303 -40.17 -52.41 8.80
C GLY A 303 -39.18 -52.35 7.64
N ASP A 304 -39.60 -51.82 6.50
CA ASP A 304 -38.82 -51.87 5.27
C ASP A 304 -38.20 -50.53 4.90
N THR A 305 -38.71 -49.42 5.43
CA THR A 305 -38.21 -48.07 5.09
C THR A 305 -37.14 -47.56 6.07
N PRO A 306 -36.28 -46.61 5.66
CA PRO A 306 -35.31 -45.98 6.53
C PRO A 306 -35.95 -45.41 7.80
N VAL A 307 -37.05 -44.69 7.68
CA VAL A 307 -37.74 -44.07 8.83
C VAL A 307 -38.31 -45.09 9.77
N GLU A 308 -38.91 -46.17 9.29
CA GLU A 308 -39.43 -47.30 10.10
C GLU A 308 -38.29 -48.02 10.89
N ARG A 309 -37.14 -48.17 10.25
CA ARG A 309 -35.97 -48.75 10.91
C ARG A 309 -35.32 -47.81 11.94
N GLY A 310 -35.55 -46.51 11.77
CA GLY A 310 -34.98 -45.47 12.59
C GLY A 310 -33.44 -45.44 12.48
N THR A 311 -32.75 -44.99 13.51
CA THR A 311 -31.28 -44.96 13.56
C THR A 311 -30.66 -46.37 13.43
N ASP A 312 -31.36 -47.43 13.88
CA ASP A 312 -30.85 -48.80 13.83
C ASP A 312 -30.61 -49.29 12.40
N GLY A 313 -31.32 -48.76 11.38
CA GLY A 313 -31.18 -49.14 9.96
C GLY A 313 -29.84 -48.74 9.32
N GLY A 314 -29.16 -47.75 9.88
CA GLY A 314 -27.88 -47.22 9.37
C GLY A 314 -27.52 -45.93 10.08
N GLY A 315 -28.47 -45.02 10.20
CA GLY A 315 -28.26 -43.73 10.88
C GLY A 315 -29.36 -42.73 10.59
N CYS A 316 -29.17 -41.54 11.15
CA CYS A 316 -30.05 -40.38 10.95
C CYS A 316 -29.28 -39.09 11.00
N ILE A 317 -29.66 -38.13 10.13
CA ILE A 317 -29.19 -36.76 10.13
C ILE A 317 -30.31 -35.88 10.64
N GLU A 318 -30.13 -35.29 11.81
CA GLU A 318 -31.08 -34.37 12.43
C GLU A 318 -30.58 -32.93 12.21
N VAL A 319 -31.35 -32.05 11.54
CA VAL A 319 -31.00 -30.63 11.28
C VAL A 319 -31.76 -29.76 12.27
N TYR A 320 -31.06 -28.82 12.88
CA TYR A 320 -31.64 -27.91 13.85
C TYR A 320 -31.58 -26.45 13.37
N GLU A 321 -32.47 -25.62 13.90
CA GLU A 321 -32.51 -24.20 13.61
C GLU A 321 -31.23 -23.48 14.09
N THR A 322 -30.65 -23.93 15.21
CA THR A 322 -29.45 -23.32 15.81
C THR A 322 -28.45 -24.38 16.26
N LYS A 323 -27.18 -24.01 16.32
CA LYS A 323 -26.12 -24.85 16.86
C LYS A 323 -26.36 -25.27 18.33
N GLU A 324 -26.95 -24.37 19.13
CA GLU A 324 -27.30 -24.64 20.50
C GLU A 324 -28.30 -25.80 20.64
N TYR A 325 -29.30 -25.86 19.76
CA TYR A 325 -30.25 -26.99 19.75
C TYR A 325 -29.59 -28.30 19.34
N ALA A 326 -28.72 -28.27 18.34
CA ALA A 326 -27.92 -29.42 17.93
C ALA A 326 -27.01 -29.91 19.07
N GLU A 327 -26.29 -29.01 19.73
CA GLU A 327 -25.42 -29.33 20.88
C GLU A 327 -26.24 -29.89 22.05
N THR A 328 -27.40 -29.31 22.36
CA THR A 328 -28.32 -29.81 23.38
C THR A 328 -28.79 -31.24 23.08
N ARG A 329 -29.13 -31.50 21.81
CA ARG A 329 -29.49 -32.85 21.37
C ARG A 329 -28.32 -33.83 21.51
N ASN A 330 -27.14 -33.43 21.09
CA ASN A 330 -25.93 -34.23 21.19
C ASN A 330 -25.59 -34.57 22.65
N ALA A 331 -25.68 -33.61 23.54
CA ALA A 331 -25.48 -33.82 24.97
C ALA A 331 -26.54 -34.74 25.58
N TYR A 332 -27.80 -34.68 25.13
CA TYR A 332 -28.82 -35.61 25.53
C TYR A 332 -28.49 -37.07 25.11
N LEU A 333 -28.02 -37.26 23.87
CA LEU A 333 -27.61 -38.55 23.36
C LEU A 333 -26.39 -39.13 24.13
N ALA A 334 -25.39 -38.26 24.41
CA ALA A 334 -24.22 -38.61 25.19
C ALA A 334 -24.55 -39.13 26.60
N GLY A 335 -25.68 -38.68 27.17
CA GLY A 335 -26.18 -39.20 28.48
C GLY A 335 -26.51 -40.72 28.46
N PHE A 336 -26.67 -41.31 27.28
CA PHE A 336 -26.97 -42.74 27.11
C PHE A 336 -25.76 -43.57 26.66
N ASP A 337 -24.63 -42.94 26.36
CA ASP A 337 -23.43 -43.64 25.90
C ASP A 337 -22.95 -44.68 26.90
N GLY A 338 -22.62 -45.86 26.38
CA GLY A 338 -22.18 -46.96 27.20
C GLY A 338 -23.30 -47.64 28.01
N THR A 339 -24.56 -47.23 27.85
CA THR A 339 -25.74 -47.88 28.42
C THR A 339 -26.45 -48.77 27.41
N VAL A 340 -27.46 -49.54 27.84
CA VAL A 340 -28.32 -50.34 26.97
C VAL A 340 -29.25 -49.48 26.08
N PHE A 341 -29.27 -48.17 26.29
CA PHE A 341 -30.04 -47.19 25.50
C PHE A 341 -29.16 -46.41 24.54
N SER A 342 -27.88 -46.73 24.41
CA SER A 342 -27.02 -46.09 23.41
C SER A 342 -27.53 -46.39 22.01
N SER A 343 -27.51 -45.34 21.13
CA SER A 343 -28.01 -45.44 19.77
C SER A 343 -26.92 -45.33 18.70
N GLY A 344 -25.69 -45.66 19.08
CA GLY A 344 -24.52 -45.55 18.21
C GLY A 344 -23.74 -44.23 18.39
N SER A 345 -22.80 -43.90 17.49
CA SER A 345 -22.07 -42.62 17.57
C SER A 345 -22.92 -41.45 17.14
N HIS A 346 -22.58 -40.28 17.66
CA HIS A 346 -23.25 -39.05 17.33
C HIS A 346 -22.31 -37.84 17.46
N THR A 347 -22.36 -36.94 16.48
CA THR A 347 -21.48 -35.77 16.39
C THR A 347 -22.22 -34.57 15.84
N VAL A 348 -21.83 -33.36 16.29
CA VAL A 348 -22.37 -32.11 15.78
C VAL A 348 -21.52 -31.58 14.61
N CYS A 349 -22.17 -31.26 13.51
CA CYS A 349 -21.60 -30.60 12.35
C CYS A 349 -22.42 -29.34 12.01
N GLY A 350 -21.95 -28.16 12.42
CA GLY A 350 -22.76 -26.94 12.35
C GLY A 350 -24.00 -26.99 13.20
N THR A 351 -25.19 -26.96 12.57
CA THR A 351 -26.49 -27.16 13.23
C THR A 351 -27.04 -28.57 13.02
N ILE A 352 -26.22 -29.49 12.51
CA ILE A 352 -26.59 -30.88 12.20
C ILE A 352 -26.08 -31.80 13.29
N VAL A 353 -26.91 -32.77 13.71
CA VAL A 353 -26.46 -33.93 14.48
C VAL A 353 -26.41 -35.13 13.54
N VAL A 354 -25.21 -35.63 13.27
CA VAL A 354 -24.96 -36.87 12.56
C VAL A 354 -25.04 -38.02 13.55
N ARG A 355 -25.84 -39.02 13.26
CA ARG A 355 -26.01 -40.19 14.10
C ARG A 355 -25.82 -41.45 13.27
N THR A 356 -25.03 -42.39 13.75
CA THR A 356 -24.83 -43.72 13.13
C THR A 356 -25.45 -44.82 13.98
N SER A 357 -25.71 -45.97 13.37
CA SER A 357 -26.36 -47.08 14.06
C SER A 357 -25.41 -47.78 15.02
N ASP A 358 -25.92 -48.17 16.21
CA ASP A 358 -25.23 -49.05 17.17
C ASP A 358 -25.10 -50.53 16.67
N LYS A 359 -25.76 -50.86 15.55
CA LYS A 359 -25.63 -52.17 14.87
C LYS A 359 -24.38 -52.24 13.99
N LEU A 360 -23.69 -51.14 13.78
CA LEU A 360 -22.38 -51.04 13.17
C LEU A 360 -21.30 -51.18 14.28
N THR A 361 -20.15 -51.75 13.92
CA THR A 361 -18.99 -51.74 14.83
C THR A 361 -18.50 -50.30 15.02
N ALA A 362 -17.80 -50.05 16.14
CA ALA A 362 -17.27 -48.70 16.42
C ALA A 362 -16.39 -48.15 15.27
N THR A 363 -15.60 -48.98 14.60
CA THR A 363 -14.80 -48.56 13.44
C THR A 363 -15.69 -48.18 12.24
N GLN A 364 -16.75 -48.95 11.99
CA GLN A 364 -17.71 -48.65 10.91
C GLN A 364 -18.47 -47.36 11.19
N GLN A 365 -18.90 -47.15 12.44
CA GLN A 365 -19.54 -45.89 12.86
C GLN A 365 -18.64 -44.70 12.62
N GLN A 366 -17.37 -44.78 13.01
CA GLN A 366 -16.41 -43.69 12.83
C GLN A 366 -16.17 -43.37 11.35
N VAL A 367 -15.93 -44.39 10.52
CA VAL A 367 -15.72 -44.21 9.07
C VAL A 367 -16.95 -43.57 8.41
N LEU A 368 -18.14 -44.07 8.73
CA LEU A 368 -19.39 -43.54 8.17
C LEU A 368 -19.65 -42.10 8.62
N GLU A 369 -19.36 -41.79 9.88
CA GLU A 369 -19.49 -40.43 10.43
C GLU A 369 -18.54 -39.46 9.72
N ASP A 370 -17.25 -39.86 9.55
CA ASP A 370 -16.24 -39.04 8.85
C ASP A 370 -16.62 -38.85 7.38
N ASP A 371 -17.13 -39.88 6.67
CA ASP A 371 -17.60 -39.79 5.29
C ASP A 371 -18.80 -38.84 5.17
N ILE A 372 -19.78 -38.92 6.08
CA ILE A 372 -20.95 -38.04 6.11
C ILE A 372 -20.54 -36.60 6.38
N ILE A 373 -19.71 -36.35 7.40
CA ILE A 373 -19.24 -35.00 7.73
C ILE A 373 -18.48 -34.42 6.53
N SER A 374 -17.55 -35.18 5.94
CA SER A 374 -16.82 -34.77 4.75
C SER A 374 -17.73 -34.38 3.60
N ALA A 375 -18.78 -35.17 3.34
CA ALA A 375 -19.76 -34.88 2.30
C ALA A 375 -20.59 -33.60 2.62
N LEU A 376 -20.95 -33.39 3.89
CA LEU A 376 -21.72 -32.23 4.34
C LEU A 376 -20.92 -30.92 4.20
N ILE A 377 -19.63 -30.94 4.45
CA ILE A 377 -18.77 -29.74 4.38
C ILE A 377 -18.07 -29.56 3.03
N GLU A 378 -18.11 -30.51 2.12
CA GLU A 378 -17.53 -30.39 0.78
C GLU A 378 -18.18 -29.25 0.02
N LEU A 379 -17.37 -28.29 -0.46
CA LEU A 379 -17.83 -27.21 -1.33
C LEU A 379 -17.96 -27.71 -2.77
N ARG A 380 -19.14 -27.59 -3.36
CA ARG A 380 -19.46 -28.01 -4.74
C ARG A 380 -19.93 -26.85 -5.58
#